data_d65c2848a1470f7148ec5845d330e476
#
_entry.id   d65c2848a1470f7148ec5845d330e476
#
_cell.length_a   1.000
_cell.length_b   1.000
_cell.length_c   1.000
_cell.angle_alpha   90.00
_cell.angle_beta   90.00
_cell.angle_gamma   90.00
#
_symmetry.space_group_name_H-M   'P 1'
#
loop_
_entity.id
_entity.type
_entity.pdbx_description
1 polymer ?
#
loop_
_entity_poly.entity_id
_entity_poly.type
_entity_poly.pdbx_seq_one_letter_code
_entity_poly.pdbx_strand_id
1 'polypeptide(L)'
;VVETVGTEGGPKLAVDVDALRAALGESALPERQERYQMLWPGKLQAAQQVGAPVCDTLRPDREKSVNFATTENLYIEGDNLQVLKILQEAYLGQVKLIYIDPPYNTGKDFLYSDRWSTTGDEYAGMSGDYDAEGNRLFQNTTANGRYHSDWLNMIYPRLLVARTLLRQDGSIFISIDDHEAHNLRKVCDEVFGERNFIAQINWKGRGGRQDSKHYAIIHEYILCYARSAAEFVAGNEAVENASYNYYDEEKQRHYKRQLLRKWGSNSRREDRPNLYYPITAPDGSDVYPMIYDRKPSLGAASTQILEKFGCWRFGTNTMEKAIEEGRVEFVRDDYGHWIPYERVYEPREGEGRGKKFSTWIDDVGNGTPELKQLFGEAPFDYAKSSALVMRLLEMGGCEGDDLVMDFFSGSATTAQAVMTLNARDGGTRRYIMVQLPEPMPPGREARRMGYQTIADVGRARIVKASELLHRQYPEARFDFGFRTLRLDSTNMADIYYLPEVLQQQMLEAENVKPDRSAEDLLFQALPECGLLLSEPVVPDEVEGAMVYNVERGRLLACFERPLTLEVIVALAKRKPAFFLTRDSALETDSMRENITQIFRQYSPDTRIRVV
;
A
#
# COMPACT_ATOMS: atom_id res chain seq x y z
N VAL A 1 -3.23 21.48 -33.83
CA VAL A 1 -3.01 22.72 -33.08
C VAL A 1 -3.28 23.86 -34.07
N VAL A 2 -4.16 24.77 -33.69
CA VAL A 2 -4.51 25.96 -34.48
C VAL A 2 -4.19 27.22 -33.71
N GLU A 3 -3.86 28.32 -34.42
CA GLU A 3 -3.74 29.62 -33.79
C GLU A 3 -5.12 30.23 -33.58
N THR A 4 -5.40 30.65 -32.37
CA THR A 4 -6.62 31.38 -31.99
C THR A 4 -6.24 32.73 -31.36
N VAL A 5 -7.17 33.65 -31.28
CA VAL A 5 -6.94 34.93 -30.60
C VAL A 5 -7.30 34.77 -29.13
N GLY A 6 -6.34 34.99 -28.24
CA GLY A 6 -6.57 35.01 -26.80
C GLY A 6 -7.40 36.20 -26.35
N THR A 7 -7.92 36.18 -25.14
CA THR A 7 -8.74 37.22 -24.53
C THR A 7 -8.06 38.62 -24.47
N GLU A 8 -6.74 38.66 -24.63
CA GLU A 8 -5.91 39.87 -24.65
C GLU A 8 -5.46 40.26 -26.07
N GLY A 9 -6.01 39.63 -27.13
CA GLY A 9 -5.75 39.98 -28.52
C GLY A 9 -4.45 39.41 -29.10
N GLY A 10 -3.68 38.61 -28.34
CA GLY A 10 -2.47 37.94 -28.83
C GLY A 10 -2.75 36.55 -29.41
N PRO A 11 -1.85 36.00 -30.29
CA PRO A 11 -2.02 34.66 -30.82
C PRO A 11 -1.84 33.63 -29.70
N LYS A 12 -2.76 32.69 -29.63
CA LYS A 12 -2.73 31.56 -28.69
C LYS A 12 -2.86 30.25 -29.47
N LEU A 13 -2.01 29.28 -29.15
CA LEU A 13 -2.13 27.93 -29.69
C LEU A 13 -3.24 27.17 -28.97
N ALA A 14 -4.17 26.60 -29.71
CA ALA A 14 -5.23 25.74 -29.20
C ALA A 14 -5.30 24.44 -29.98
N VAL A 15 -5.83 23.41 -29.35
CA VAL A 15 -6.11 22.15 -30.03
C VAL A 15 -7.44 22.28 -30.78
N ASP A 16 -7.41 22.04 -32.08
CA ASP A 16 -8.62 21.89 -32.87
C ASP A 16 -9.27 20.55 -32.53
N VAL A 17 -10.31 20.60 -31.70
CA VAL A 17 -11.01 19.42 -31.20
C VAL A 17 -11.76 18.71 -32.30
N ASP A 18 -12.28 19.44 -33.31
CA ASP A 18 -13.03 18.84 -34.40
C ASP A 18 -12.08 18.14 -35.39
N ALA A 19 -10.92 18.73 -35.67
CA ALA A 19 -9.87 18.08 -36.44
C ALA A 19 -9.28 16.86 -35.71
N LEU A 20 -9.13 16.92 -34.39
CA LEU A 20 -8.72 15.77 -33.57
C LEU A 20 -9.76 14.65 -33.60
N ARG A 21 -11.05 14.99 -33.49
CA ARG A 21 -12.15 14.01 -33.61
C ARG A 21 -12.19 13.35 -34.99
N ALA A 22 -12.02 14.15 -36.06
CA ALA A 22 -11.95 13.64 -37.42
C ALA A 22 -10.76 12.67 -37.61
N ALA A 23 -9.62 12.96 -37.00
CA ALA A 23 -8.44 12.10 -37.03
C ALA A 23 -8.59 10.81 -36.22
N LEU A 24 -9.36 10.83 -35.12
CA LEU A 24 -9.67 9.66 -34.28
C LEU A 24 -10.80 8.78 -34.84
N GLY A 25 -11.53 9.27 -35.87
CA GLY A 25 -12.63 8.57 -36.51
C GLY A 25 -13.81 8.29 -35.58
N GLU A 26 -14.58 7.26 -35.89
CA GLU A 26 -15.75 6.83 -35.10
C GLU A 26 -15.40 6.37 -33.67
N SER A 27 -14.11 6.15 -33.38
CA SER A 27 -13.62 5.82 -32.04
C SER A 27 -13.64 7.01 -31.07
N ALA A 28 -13.80 8.23 -31.58
CA ALA A 28 -13.98 9.40 -30.74
C ALA A 28 -15.38 9.40 -30.11
N LEU A 29 -15.44 9.28 -28.80
CA LEU A 29 -16.72 9.32 -28.09
C LEU A 29 -17.41 10.68 -28.28
N PRO A 30 -18.70 10.72 -28.65
CA PRO A 30 -19.41 11.97 -28.80
C PRO A 30 -19.49 12.72 -27.45
N GLU A 31 -19.34 14.03 -27.53
CA GLU A 31 -19.27 14.96 -26.38
C GLU A 31 -20.48 14.90 -25.42
N ARG A 32 -21.58 14.31 -25.86
CA ARG A 32 -22.88 14.35 -25.18
C ARG A 32 -23.43 12.99 -24.75
N GLN A 33 -22.62 11.97 -24.55
CA GLN A 33 -23.13 10.82 -23.81
C GLN A 33 -23.14 11.19 -22.34
N GLU A 34 -24.34 11.36 -21.80
CA GLU A 34 -24.55 11.50 -20.35
C GLU A 34 -23.91 10.30 -19.65
N ARG A 35 -22.79 10.57 -18.95
CA ARG A 35 -22.12 9.58 -18.10
C ARG A 35 -22.23 10.06 -16.68
N TYR A 36 -22.53 9.15 -15.79
CA TYR A 36 -22.41 9.42 -14.38
C TYR A 36 -20.94 9.71 -14.05
N GLN A 37 -20.65 10.94 -13.65
CA GLN A 37 -19.34 11.33 -13.15
C GLN A 37 -19.47 12.41 -12.08
N MET A 38 -18.58 12.37 -11.11
CA MET A 38 -18.48 13.41 -10.09
C MET A 38 -17.66 14.58 -10.64
N LEU A 39 -18.22 15.79 -10.57
CA LEU A 39 -17.56 17.03 -11.00
C LEU A 39 -17.41 17.98 -9.83
N TRP A 40 -16.25 18.62 -9.76
CA TRP A 40 -15.97 19.66 -8.78
C TRP A 40 -15.00 20.71 -9.38
N PRO A 41 -14.94 21.95 -8.84
CA PRO A 41 -13.99 22.96 -9.27
C PRO A 41 -12.53 22.52 -9.06
N GLY A 42 -11.74 22.53 -10.16
CA GLY A 42 -10.34 22.14 -10.15
C GLY A 42 -10.04 20.68 -10.53
N LYS A 43 -11.05 19.82 -10.75
CA LYS A 43 -10.85 18.41 -11.11
C LYS A 43 -9.91 18.20 -12.30
N LEU A 44 -10.12 18.94 -13.39
CA LEU A 44 -9.28 18.81 -14.58
C LEU A 44 -7.84 19.21 -14.28
N GLN A 45 -7.63 20.29 -13.54
CA GLN A 45 -6.31 20.74 -13.14
C GLN A 45 -5.61 19.70 -12.24
N ALA A 46 -6.34 19.14 -11.28
CA ALA A 46 -5.83 18.06 -10.43
C ALA A 46 -5.42 16.82 -11.25
N ALA A 47 -6.22 16.43 -12.26
CA ALA A 47 -5.85 15.33 -13.15
C ALA A 47 -4.59 15.64 -14.00
N GLN A 48 -4.43 16.88 -14.45
CA GLN A 48 -3.27 17.32 -15.24
C GLN A 48 -1.95 17.24 -14.45
N GLN A 49 -1.99 17.40 -13.13
CA GLN A 49 -0.79 17.27 -12.27
C GLN A 49 -0.13 15.89 -12.38
N VAL A 50 -0.91 14.85 -12.63
CA VAL A 50 -0.38 13.49 -12.81
C VAL A 50 0.56 13.40 -14.03
N GLY A 51 0.20 14.07 -15.13
CA GLY A 51 0.98 14.09 -16.36
C GLY A 51 2.08 15.15 -16.42
N ALA A 52 2.14 16.07 -15.45
CA ALA A 52 3.18 17.07 -15.39
C ALA A 52 4.55 16.41 -15.11
N PRO A 53 5.63 16.78 -15.80
CA PRO A 53 6.95 16.20 -15.54
C PRO A 53 7.42 16.51 -14.11
N VAL A 54 8.16 15.58 -13.51
CA VAL A 54 8.83 15.78 -12.22
C VAL A 54 10.29 16.13 -12.52
N CYS A 55 10.71 17.27 -11.99
CA CYS A 55 12.12 17.71 -12.09
C CYS A 55 12.91 17.37 -10.81
N ASP A 56 12.22 16.97 -9.75
CA ASP A 56 12.82 16.62 -8.46
C ASP A 56 13.42 15.22 -8.48
N THR A 57 14.28 14.93 -7.52
CA THR A 57 14.91 13.63 -7.34
C THR A 57 14.86 13.18 -5.88
N LEU A 58 15.12 11.90 -5.65
CA LEU A 58 15.22 11.33 -4.31
C LEU A 58 16.68 11.15 -3.91
N ARG A 59 17.13 11.92 -2.92
CA ARG A 59 18.50 11.90 -2.41
C ARG A 59 18.61 11.00 -1.16
N PRO A 60 19.61 10.12 -1.10
CA PRO A 60 19.83 9.28 0.08
C PRO A 60 20.34 10.10 1.26
N ASP A 61 19.77 9.85 2.45
CA ASP A 61 20.21 10.40 3.73
C ASP A 61 20.68 9.25 4.63
N ARG A 62 21.99 8.98 4.62
CA ARG A 62 22.59 7.88 5.37
C ARG A 62 22.55 8.11 6.87
N GLU A 63 22.64 9.35 7.33
CA GLU A 63 22.65 9.70 8.75
C GLU A 63 21.30 9.40 9.41
N LYS A 64 20.22 9.58 8.64
CA LYS A 64 18.85 9.30 9.09
C LYS A 64 18.38 7.87 8.78
N SER A 65 19.23 7.04 8.20
CA SER A 65 18.92 5.66 7.84
C SER A 65 19.38 4.66 8.89
N VAL A 66 18.78 3.46 8.84
CA VAL A 66 19.21 2.32 9.67
C VAL A 66 19.51 1.15 8.73
N ASN A 67 20.68 0.54 8.86
CA ASN A 67 21.13 -0.57 8.00
C ASN A 67 21.06 -0.26 6.50
N PHE A 68 21.44 0.95 6.11
CA PHE A 68 21.30 1.49 4.74
C PHE A 68 21.75 0.52 3.63
N ALA A 69 22.83 -0.22 3.84
CA ALA A 69 23.41 -1.09 2.82
C ALA A 69 22.59 -2.38 2.57
N THR A 70 21.87 -2.86 3.57
CA THR A 70 21.24 -4.19 3.57
C THR A 70 19.73 -4.18 3.62
N THR A 71 19.12 -3.07 4.07
CA THR A 71 17.66 -2.96 4.15
C THR A 71 17.01 -2.80 2.78
N GLU A 72 15.84 -3.40 2.63
CA GLU A 72 14.98 -3.24 1.46
C GLU A 72 13.77 -2.32 1.72
N ASN A 73 13.68 -1.75 2.94
CA ASN A 73 12.61 -0.82 3.31
C ASN A 73 13.00 0.64 3.01
N LEU A 74 12.01 1.44 2.63
CA LEU A 74 12.19 2.85 2.32
C LEU A 74 11.37 3.75 3.27
N TYR A 75 11.99 4.86 3.68
CA TYR A 75 11.34 5.97 4.35
C TYR A 75 11.65 7.26 3.56
N ILE A 76 10.64 7.85 2.92
CA ILE A 76 10.83 8.95 1.98
C ILE A 76 10.23 10.23 2.55
N GLU A 77 11.04 11.27 2.67
CA GLU A 77 10.64 12.61 3.11
C GLU A 77 10.35 13.49 1.89
N GLY A 78 9.14 14.03 1.79
CA GLY A 78 8.75 14.96 0.72
C GLY A 78 7.26 14.92 0.38
N ASP A 79 6.84 15.77 -0.56
CA ASP A 79 5.48 15.76 -1.09
C ASP A 79 5.15 14.40 -1.73
N ASN A 80 4.09 13.78 -1.26
CA ASN A 80 3.76 12.42 -1.67
C ASN A 80 3.33 12.31 -3.14
N LEU A 81 2.75 13.35 -3.77
CA LEU A 81 2.42 13.30 -5.20
C LEU A 81 3.69 13.24 -6.06
N GLN A 82 4.68 14.09 -5.76
CA GLN A 82 5.95 14.09 -6.46
C GLN A 82 6.71 12.78 -6.25
N VAL A 83 6.77 12.31 -5.00
CA VAL A 83 7.40 11.02 -4.66
C VAL A 83 6.73 9.86 -5.40
N LEU A 84 5.40 9.77 -5.39
CA LEU A 84 4.65 8.72 -6.09
C LEU A 84 4.94 8.72 -7.60
N LYS A 85 5.07 9.90 -8.22
CA LYS A 85 5.40 10.04 -9.64
C LYS A 85 6.81 9.54 -9.94
N ILE A 86 7.81 9.84 -9.10
CA ILE A 86 9.17 9.30 -9.24
C ILE A 86 9.16 7.77 -9.09
N LEU A 87 8.41 7.26 -8.11
CA LEU A 87 8.32 5.81 -7.88
C LEU A 87 7.65 5.06 -9.02
N GLN A 88 6.80 5.70 -9.84
CA GLN A 88 6.17 5.02 -10.99
C GLN A 88 7.19 4.40 -11.96
N GLU A 89 8.37 4.99 -12.12
CA GLU A 89 9.37 4.51 -13.09
C GLU A 89 9.88 3.10 -12.76
N ALA A 90 10.05 2.78 -11.47
CA ALA A 90 10.59 1.50 -11.03
C ALA A 90 9.57 0.59 -10.31
N TYR A 91 8.54 1.16 -9.70
CA TYR A 91 7.58 0.42 -8.87
C TYR A 91 6.22 0.19 -9.52
N LEU A 92 6.09 0.41 -10.84
CA LEU A 92 4.86 0.19 -11.58
C LEU A 92 4.37 -1.26 -11.42
N GLY A 93 3.17 -1.46 -10.85
CA GLY A 93 2.61 -2.79 -10.64
C GLY A 93 3.36 -3.67 -9.64
N GLN A 94 4.12 -3.10 -8.69
CA GLN A 94 4.92 -3.84 -7.71
C GLN A 94 4.26 -3.93 -6.33
N VAL A 95 3.40 -2.96 -5.97
CA VAL A 95 2.84 -2.84 -4.62
C VAL A 95 1.67 -3.79 -4.43
N LYS A 96 1.74 -4.66 -3.43
CA LYS A 96 0.67 -5.58 -3.06
C LYS A 96 -0.45 -4.88 -2.32
N LEU A 97 -0.10 -4.03 -1.36
CA LEU A 97 -1.08 -3.36 -0.54
C LEU A 97 -0.67 -1.91 -0.28
N ILE A 98 -1.60 -1.00 -0.49
CA ILE A 98 -1.49 0.39 -0.07
C ILE A 98 -2.45 0.62 1.10
N TYR A 99 -1.95 1.15 2.21
CA TYR A 99 -2.76 1.69 3.29
C TYR A 99 -2.48 3.18 3.40
N ILE A 100 -3.52 4.00 3.53
CA ILE A 100 -3.38 5.43 3.78
C ILE A 100 -4.39 5.93 4.80
N ASP A 101 -3.96 6.93 5.56
CA ASP A 101 -4.76 7.69 6.53
C ASP A 101 -4.66 9.18 6.19
N PRO A 102 -5.35 9.65 5.11
CA PRO A 102 -5.27 11.04 4.67
C PRO A 102 -5.96 11.97 5.67
N PRO A 103 -5.74 13.31 5.59
CA PRO A 103 -6.52 14.28 6.35
C PRO A 103 -8.02 14.08 6.12
N TYR A 104 -8.83 14.11 7.20
CA TYR A 104 -10.28 13.83 7.15
C TYR A 104 -11.13 15.03 6.77
N ASN A 105 -10.52 16.19 6.58
CA ASN A 105 -11.19 17.44 6.27
C ASN A 105 -12.15 17.89 7.38
N THR A 106 -11.71 17.83 8.63
CA THR A 106 -12.53 18.17 9.81
C THR A 106 -12.64 19.68 10.06
N GLY A 107 -12.05 20.51 9.20
CA GLY A 107 -11.95 21.96 9.34
C GLY A 107 -10.78 22.45 10.21
N LYS A 108 -10.01 21.52 10.75
CA LYS A 108 -8.76 21.79 11.49
C LYS A 108 -7.54 21.18 10.80
N ASP A 109 -7.77 20.41 9.76
CA ASP A 109 -6.73 19.70 9.03
C ASP A 109 -5.99 20.65 8.10
N PHE A 110 -4.69 20.43 7.95
CA PHE A 110 -3.87 21.09 6.95
C PHE A 110 -3.94 20.28 5.66
N LEU A 111 -4.18 20.97 4.52
CA LEU A 111 -4.12 20.37 3.20
C LEU A 111 -2.87 20.85 2.47
N TYR A 112 -2.33 19.96 1.64
CA TYR A 112 -1.21 20.29 0.76
C TYR A 112 -1.63 21.34 -0.27
N SER A 113 -0.83 22.40 -0.44
CA SER A 113 -1.14 23.51 -1.36
C SER A 113 -0.59 23.19 -2.75
N ASP A 114 -1.46 22.80 -3.66
CA ASP A 114 -1.10 22.57 -5.08
C ASP A 114 -1.17 23.86 -5.94
N ARG A 115 -0.98 25.05 -5.36
CA ARG A 115 -1.08 26.31 -6.09
C ARG A 115 0.25 26.74 -6.70
N TRP A 116 0.40 26.50 -7.99
CA TRP A 116 1.55 26.91 -8.82
C TRP A 116 1.42 28.30 -9.48
N SER A 117 0.58 29.21 -9.02
CA SER A 117 0.34 30.49 -9.67
C SER A 117 0.18 31.68 -8.73
N THR A 118 1.21 32.01 -7.98
CA THR A 118 1.35 33.35 -7.41
C THR A 118 2.83 33.66 -7.21
N THR A 119 3.25 34.82 -7.71
CA THR A 119 4.61 35.33 -7.59
C THR A 119 5.02 35.45 -6.12
N GLY A 120 6.26 34.98 -5.80
CA GLY A 120 6.75 34.81 -4.43
C GLY A 120 6.80 36.04 -3.52
N ASP A 121 6.58 37.25 -4.03
CA ASP A 121 6.72 38.50 -3.25
C ASP A 121 5.43 38.97 -2.56
N GLU A 122 4.25 38.57 -3.02
CA GLU A 122 2.97 38.94 -2.37
C GLU A 122 2.64 38.05 -1.16
N TYR A 123 3.34 36.96 -0.98
CA TYR A 123 3.04 35.91 0.01
C TYR A 123 3.87 35.97 1.29
N ALA A 124 4.98 36.67 1.31
CA ALA A 124 5.91 36.74 2.46
C ALA A 124 5.33 37.46 3.71
N GLY A 125 4.15 38.07 3.58
CA GLY A 125 3.54 38.87 4.66
C GLY A 125 2.39 38.20 5.42
N MET A 126 1.93 37.01 5.04
CA MET A 126 0.62 36.53 5.51
C MET A 126 0.55 35.22 6.31
N SER A 127 1.60 34.53 6.67
CA SER A 127 1.52 33.51 7.74
C SER A 127 2.68 32.52 7.78
N GLY A 128 3.05 32.08 8.97
CA GLY A 128 4.16 31.23 9.30
C GLY A 128 4.00 29.73 9.10
N ASP A 129 3.21 29.27 8.13
CA ASP A 129 2.94 27.85 7.92
C ASP A 129 3.51 27.37 6.57
N TYR A 130 4.82 27.18 6.53
CA TYR A 130 5.53 26.57 5.41
C TYR A 130 6.11 25.22 5.82
N ASP A 131 6.20 24.27 4.87
CA ASP A 131 7.01 23.07 5.06
C ASP A 131 8.52 23.39 4.93
N ALA A 132 9.37 22.38 5.11
CA ALA A 132 10.83 22.56 5.03
C ALA A 132 11.31 22.93 3.61
N GLU A 133 10.52 22.65 2.59
CA GLU A 133 10.76 22.93 1.17
C GLU A 133 10.15 24.27 0.72
N GLY A 134 9.49 25.01 1.62
CA GLY A 134 8.87 26.32 1.35
C GLY A 134 7.47 26.24 0.73
N ASN A 135 6.83 25.06 0.69
CA ASN A 135 5.44 24.93 0.27
C ASN A 135 4.49 25.29 1.41
N ARG A 136 3.44 26.03 1.10
CA ARG A 136 2.49 26.43 2.12
C ARG A 136 1.47 25.34 2.42
N LEU A 137 1.37 24.98 3.70
CA LEU A 137 0.24 24.25 4.26
C LEU A 137 -0.86 25.26 4.59
N PHE A 138 -2.09 25.03 4.16
CA PHE A 138 -3.21 25.88 4.53
C PHE A 138 -4.28 25.08 5.27
N GLN A 139 -4.86 25.71 6.29
CA GLN A 139 -5.98 25.12 7.01
C GLN A 139 -7.25 25.25 6.16
N ASN A 140 -7.85 24.12 5.80
CA ASN A 140 -9.12 24.11 5.08
C ASN A 140 -10.27 24.21 6.09
N THR A 141 -10.87 25.40 6.20
CA THR A 141 -11.97 25.66 7.14
C THR A 141 -13.32 25.55 6.45
N THR A 142 -14.36 25.20 7.22
CA THR A 142 -15.74 25.13 6.72
C THR A 142 -16.28 26.45 6.19
N ALA A 143 -15.63 27.58 6.49
CA ALA A 143 -15.93 28.89 5.91
C ALA A 143 -15.42 29.03 4.46
N ASN A 144 -14.56 28.13 3.99
CA ASN A 144 -14.07 28.11 2.63
C ASN A 144 -15.18 27.55 1.70
N GLY A 145 -15.65 28.35 0.74
CA GLY A 145 -16.63 27.89 -0.26
C GLY A 145 -16.14 26.75 -1.17
N ARG A 146 -14.85 26.39 -1.13
CA ARG A 146 -14.22 25.28 -1.86
C ARG A 146 -13.83 24.12 -0.96
N TYR A 147 -14.32 24.06 0.26
CA TYR A 147 -13.94 23.14 1.32
C TYR A 147 -13.74 21.68 0.85
N HIS A 148 -14.76 21.07 0.23
CA HIS A 148 -14.68 19.72 -0.31
C HIS A 148 -13.84 19.65 -1.60
N SER A 149 -13.90 20.68 -2.45
CA SER A 149 -13.16 20.72 -3.71
C SER A 149 -11.65 20.74 -3.51
N ASP A 150 -11.17 21.49 -2.55
CA ASP A 150 -9.74 21.59 -2.26
C ASP A 150 -9.21 20.24 -1.71
N TRP A 151 -9.98 19.57 -0.86
CA TRP A 151 -9.66 18.21 -0.41
C TRP A 151 -9.66 17.20 -1.55
N LEU A 152 -10.66 17.27 -2.44
CA LEU A 152 -10.74 16.40 -3.61
C LEU A 152 -9.57 16.64 -4.58
N ASN A 153 -9.17 17.90 -4.79
CA ASN A 153 -8.02 18.24 -5.63
C ASN A 153 -6.71 17.67 -5.06
N MET A 154 -6.58 17.60 -3.74
CA MET A 154 -5.43 17.01 -3.07
C MET A 154 -5.40 15.48 -3.22
N ILE A 155 -6.51 14.78 -2.96
CA ILE A 155 -6.51 13.32 -2.90
C ILE A 155 -6.57 12.65 -4.29
N TYR A 156 -7.28 13.24 -5.26
CA TYR A 156 -7.57 12.65 -6.56
C TYR A 156 -6.32 12.32 -7.38
N PRO A 157 -5.34 13.23 -7.60
CA PRO A 157 -4.15 12.91 -8.36
C PRO A 157 -3.30 11.82 -7.70
N ARG A 158 -3.25 11.79 -6.37
CA ARG A 158 -2.51 10.78 -5.59
C ARG A 158 -3.10 9.38 -5.77
N LEU A 159 -4.43 9.26 -5.78
CA LEU A 159 -5.10 7.99 -6.04
C LEU A 159 -4.91 7.51 -7.50
N LEU A 160 -4.89 8.43 -8.48
CA LEU A 160 -4.61 8.10 -9.88
C LEU A 160 -3.22 7.46 -10.03
N VAL A 161 -2.20 8.05 -9.40
CA VAL A 161 -0.84 7.51 -9.43
C VAL A 161 -0.76 6.21 -8.62
N ALA A 162 -1.29 6.18 -7.40
CA ALA A 162 -1.28 5.01 -6.53
C ALA A 162 -1.86 3.76 -7.20
N ARG A 163 -2.96 3.93 -7.98
CA ARG A 163 -3.54 2.83 -8.75
C ARG A 163 -2.54 2.16 -9.70
N THR A 164 -1.62 2.91 -10.29
CA THR A 164 -0.63 2.35 -11.24
C THR A 164 0.46 1.55 -10.55
N LEU A 165 0.77 1.88 -9.30
CA LEU A 165 1.76 1.17 -8.50
C LEU A 165 1.26 -0.19 -8.00
N LEU A 166 -0.07 -0.36 -7.85
CA LEU A 166 -0.67 -1.62 -7.40
C LEU A 166 -0.47 -2.76 -8.40
N ARG A 167 -0.10 -3.94 -7.90
CA ARG A 167 -0.17 -5.21 -8.61
C ARG A 167 -1.62 -5.51 -9.04
N GLN A 168 -1.82 -6.40 -10.02
CA GLN A 168 -3.16 -6.78 -10.46
C GLN A 168 -4.00 -7.41 -9.33
N ASP A 169 -3.38 -8.19 -8.46
CA ASP A 169 -3.97 -8.78 -7.26
C ASP A 169 -3.85 -7.89 -6.01
N GLY A 170 -3.38 -6.64 -6.19
CA GLY A 170 -3.17 -5.68 -5.11
C GLY A 170 -4.45 -4.94 -4.71
N SER A 171 -4.39 -4.33 -3.52
CA SER A 171 -5.51 -3.57 -2.94
C SER A 171 -5.05 -2.30 -2.22
N ILE A 172 -6.00 -1.36 -2.10
CA ILE A 172 -5.82 -0.14 -1.30
C ILE A 172 -6.88 -0.09 -0.20
N PHE A 173 -6.44 0.27 1.01
CA PHE A 173 -7.30 0.55 2.16
C PHE A 173 -7.13 2.01 2.55
N ILE A 174 -8.22 2.75 2.65
CA ILE A 174 -8.22 4.20 2.91
C ILE A 174 -9.08 4.48 4.12
N SER A 175 -8.46 4.95 5.20
CA SER A 175 -9.17 5.41 6.39
C SER A 175 -9.83 6.77 6.13
N ILE A 176 -11.05 6.96 6.63
CA ILE A 176 -11.81 8.20 6.49
C ILE A 176 -12.94 8.23 7.52
N ASP A 177 -13.46 9.42 7.84
CA ASP A 177 -14.67 9.58 8.65
C ASP A 177 -15.86 10.15 7.85
N ASP A 178 -16.94 10.49 8.55
CA ASP A 178 -18.19 10.97 7.95
C ASP A 178 -18.04 12.24 7.10
N HIS A 179 -16.98 13.06 7.32
CA HIS A 179 -16.82 14.33 6.60
C HIS A 179 -16.64 14.12 5.09
N GLU A 180 -15.81 13.15 4.69
CA GLU A 180 -15.45 12.92 3.29
C GLU A 180 -15.69 11.48 2.78
N ALA A 181 -16.20 10.56 3.59
CA ALA A 181 -16.41 9.16 3.19
C ALA A 181 -17.23 9.01 1.90
N HIS A 182 -18.27 9.81 1.73
CA HIS A 182 -19.16 9.79 0.57
C HIS A 182 -18.48 10.33 -0.70
N ASN A 183 -17.67 11.38 -0.58
CA ASN A 183 -16.89 11.94 -1.68
C ASN A 183 -15.75 11.00 -2.08
N LEU A 184 -15.01 10.48 -1.10
CA LEU A 184 -13.92 9.53 -1.32
C LEU A 184 -14.42 8.27 -2.04
N ARG A 185 -15.58 7.72 -1.62
CA ARG A 185 -16.18 6.57 -2.28
C ARG A 185 -16.40 6.83 -3.77
N LYS A 186 -16.95 7.98 -4.15
CA LYS A 186 -17.21 8.35 -5.54
C LYS A 186 -15.94 8.56 -6.36
N VAL A 187 -14.94 9.19 -5.76
CA VAL A 187 -13.63 9.35 -6.40
C VAL A 187 -12.96 7.99 -6.62
N CYS A 188 -13.01 7.10 -5.64
CA CYS A 188 -12.46 5.75 -5.77
C CYS A 188 -13.23 4.91 -6.81
N ASP A 189 -14.57 5.04 -6.90
CA ASP A 189 -15.36 4.39 -7.95
C ASP A 189 -14.90 4.84 -9.36
N GLU A 190 -14.52 6.13 -9.51
CA GLU A 190 -13.98 6.65 -10.78
C GLU A 190 -12.54 6.17 -11.04
N VAL A 191 -11.68 6.25 -10.04
CA VAL A 191 -10.25 5.91 -10.17
C VAL A 191 -10.04 4.41 -10.34
N PHE A 192 -10.58 3.59 -9.45
CA PHE A 192 -10.36 2.14 -9.44
C PHE A 192 -11.40 1.37 -10.26
N GLY A 193 -12.58 1.96 -10.46
CA GLY A 193 -13.75 1.33 -11.06
C GLY A 193 -14.69 0.74 -9.99
N GLU A 194 -15.99 1.03 -10.08
CA GLU A 194 -17.02 0.59 -9.13
C GLU A 194 -17.00 -0.94 -8.91
N ARG A 195 -16.77 -1.72 -9.98
CA ARG A 195 -16.66 -3.19 -9.91
C ARG A 195 -15.50 -3.71 -9.08
N ASN A 196 -14.51 -2.88 -8.80
CA ASN A 196 -13.34 -3.21 -8.01
C ASN A 196 -13.47 -2.79 -6.53
N PHE A 197 -14.63 -2.30 -6.15
CA PHE A 197 -14.96 -2.08 -4.76
C PHE A 197 -15.09 -3.42 -4.04
N ILE A 198 -14.35 -3.59 -2.95
CA ILE A 198 -14.36 -4.83 -2.16
C ILE A 198 -15.25 -4.69 -0.94
N ALA A 199 -15.00 -3.67 -0.11
CA ALA A 199 -15.75 -3.47 1.13
C ALA A 199 -15.61 -2.05 1.68
N GLN A 200 -16.59 -1.63 2.46
CA GLN A 200 -16.46 -0.58 3.46
C GLN A 200 -16.41 -1.25 4.83
N ILE A 201 -15.32 -1.04 5.54
CA ILE A 201 -15.06 -1.59 6.86
C ILE A 201 -15.35 -0.51 7.88
N ASN A 202 -16.07 -0.85 8.94
CA ASN A 202 -16.34 0.04 10.06
C ASN A 202 -15.42 -0.33 11.22
N TRP A 203 -14.57 0.60 11.63
CA TRP A 203 -13.66 0.42 12.75
C TRP A 203 -14.10 1.24 13.94
N LYS A 204 -14.36 0.57 15.06
CA LYS A 204 -14.70 1.20 16.33
C LYS A 204 -13.41 1.62 17.05
N GLY A 205 -12.85 2.77 16.65
CA GLY A 205 -11.64 3.31 17.24
C GLY A 205 -11.84 4.28 18.41
N ARG A 206 -13.09 4.70 18.67
CA ARG A 206 -13.41 5.72 19.67
C ARG A 206 -14.34 5.17 20.75
N GLY A 207 -14.11 5.57 22.01
CA GLY A 207 -15.08 5.38 23.08
C GLY A 207 -16.32 6.28 22.87
N GLY A 208 -17.50 5.80 23.21
CA GLY A 208 -18.72 6.60 23.12
C GLY A 208 -18.62 7.87 23.96
N ARG A 209 -18.83 9.04 23.33
CA ARG A 209 -18.98 10.30 24.05
C ARG A 209 -20.44 10.46 24.45
N GLN A 210 -20.71 10.52 25.74
CA GLN A 210 -22.06 10.78 26.26
C GLN A 210 -22.56 12.20 25.96
N ASP A 211 -21.64 13.10 25.56
CA ASP A 211 -21.93 14.53 25.31
C ASP A 211 -22.44 14.83 23.89
N SER A 212 -22.67 13.81 23.07
CA SER A 212 -23.18 14.00 21.71
C SER A 212 -24.63 14.48 21.73
N LYS A 213 -24.93 15.56 20.98
CA LYS A 213 -26.28 16.15 20.93
C LYS A 213 -27.34 15.18 20.40
N HIS A 214 -26.97 14.26 19.52
CA HIS A 214 -27.86 13.29 18.89
C HIS A 214 -27.38 11.86 19.15
N TYR A 215 -26.51 11.33 18.30
CA TYR A 215 -25.94 10.00 18.40
C TYR A 215 -24.44 10.05 18.66
N ALA A 216 -23.92 9.14 19.47
CA ALA A 216 -22.50 9.00 19.69
C ALA A 216 -21.83 8.35 18.45
N ILE A 217 -20.98 9.10 17.75
CA ILE A 217 -20.17 8.57 16.65
C ILE A 217 -18.96 7.89 17.26
N ILE A 218 -18.90 6.55 17.13
CA ILE A 218 -17.90 5.70 17.77
C ILE A 218 -17.00 4.97 16.76
N HIS A 219 -17.23 5.15 15.46
CA HIS A 219 -16.51 4.45 14.41
C HIS A 219 -16.01 5.40 13.33
N GLU A 220 -15.06 4.91 12.57
CA GLU A 220 -14.54 5.48 11.35
C GLU A 220 -14.70 4.44 10.23
N TYR A 221 -14.52 4.84 8.99
CA TYR A 221 -14.62 3.96 7.83
C TYR A 221 -13.24 3.66 7.26
N ILE A 222 -13.12 2.48 6.66
CA ILE A 222 -11.97 2.13 5.83
C ILE A 222 -12.53 1.59 4.51
N LEU A 223 -12.27 2.32 3.41
CA LEU A 223 -12.68 1.87 2.08
C LEU A 223 -11.62 0.93 1.52
N CYS A 224 -12.05 -0.22 1.02
CA CYS A 224 -11.19 -1.19 0.37
C CYS A 224 -11.55 -1.32 -1.12
N TYR A 225 -10.56 -1.09 -1.98
CA TYR A 225 -10.63 -1.32 -3.43
C TYR A 225 -9.50 -2.24 -3.86
N ALA A 226 -9.78 -3.14 -4.81
CA ALA A 226 -8.76 -3.90 -5.49
C ALA A 226 -8.32 -3.20 -6.79
N ARG A 227 -7.11 -3.48 -7.26
CA ARG A 227 -6.69 -3.12 -8.63
C ARG A 227 -7.54 -3.85 -9.67
N SER A 228 -7.78 -5.16 -9.43
CA SER A 228 -8.70 -6.01 -10.16
C SER A 228 -9.40 -6.95 -9.17
N ALA A 229 -10.71 -6.81 -9.00
CA ALA A 229 -11.47 -7.67 -8.10
C ALA A 229 -11.49 -9.14 -8.54
N ALA A 230 -11.23 -9.41 -9.82
CA ALA A 230 -11.13 -10.76 -10.36
C ALA A 230 -9.83 -11.48 -9.94
N GLU A 231 -8.76 -10.73 -9.74
CA GLU A 231 -7.44 -11.25 -9.35
C GLU A 231 -7.20 -11.17 -7.83
N PHE A 232 -7.96 -10.33 -7.15
CA PHE A 232 -7.81 -10.09 -5.72
C PHE A 232 -8.24 -11.30 -4.90
N VAL A 233 -7.36 -11.77 -4.02
CA VAL A 233 -7.62 -12.84 -3.07
C VAL A 233 -7.54 -12.27 -1.65
N ALA A 234 -8.70 -12.15 -1.01
CA ALA A 234 -8.75 -11.73 0.38
C ALA A 234 -8.14 -12.80 1.29
N GLY A 235 -7.41 -12.37 2.30
CA GLY A 235 -6.95 -13.24 3.36
C GLY A 235 -8.10 -13.82 4.19
N ASN A 236 -7.78 -14.73 5.07
CA ASN A 236 -8.74 -15.36 5.97
C ASN A 236 -8.25 -15.22 7.41
N GLU A 237 -9.20 -15.01 8.32
CA GLU A 237 -8.95 -14.99 9.75
C GLU A 237 -8.58 -16.41 10.21
N ALA A 238 -7.44 -16.58 10.87
CA ALA A 238 -7.07 -17.84 11.47
C ALA A 238 -8.14 -18.24 12.49
N VAL A 239 -8.70 -19.43 12.38
CA VAL A 239 -9.64 -19.94 13.36
C VAL A 239 -8.83 -20.44 14.55
N GLU A 240 -8.51 -19.55 15.48
CA GLU A 240 -7.99 -19.95 16.78
C GLU A 240 -9.06 -20.77 17.51
N ASN A 241 -8.69 -21.96 18.00
CA ASN A 241 -9.54 -22.84 18.81
C ASN A 241 -10.67 -23.62 18.11
N ALA A 242 -10.56 -24.01 16.86
CA ALA A 242 -11.30 -25.17 16.42
C ALA A 242 -10.64 -26.41 17.05
N SER A 243 -11.17 -26.86 18.20
CA SER A 243 -10.65 -28.07 18.84
C SER A 243 -10.99 -29.30 17.96
N TYR A 244 -10.01 -29.79 17.24
CA TYR A 244 -10.09 -31.03 16.47
C TYR A 244 -9.84 -32.21 17.42
N ASN A 245 -10.85 -32.53 18.25
CA ASN A 245 -10.71 -33.45 19.39
C ASN A 245 -10.71 -34.93 19.00
N TYR A 246 -10.91 -35.25 17.73
CA TYR A 246 -10.98 -36.63 17.22
C TYR A 246 -9.82 -36.87 16.27
N TYR A 247 -9.36 -38.10 16.18
CA TYR A 247 -8.27 -38.50 15.28
C TYR A 247 -8.77 -39.59 14.34
N ASP A 248 -8.51 -39.45 13.06
CA ASP A 248 -8.80 -40.44 12.02
C ASP A 248 -7.51 -41.21 11.72
N GLU A 249 -7.44 -42.46 12.15
CA GLU A 249 -6.26 -43.33 11.98
C GLU A 249 -6.00 -43.66 10.51
N GLU A 250 -7.03 -43.79 9.70
CA GLU A 250 -6.90 -44.14 8.27
C GLU A 250 -6.31 -42.94 7.47
N LYS A 251 -6.75 -41.72 7.75
CA LYS A 251 -6.29 -40.50 7.09
C LYS A 251 -5.12 -39.82 7.82
N GLN A 252 -4.76 -40.33 9.03
CA GLN A 252 -3.75 -39.75 9.91
C GLN A 252 -3.92 -38.25 10.15
N ARG A 253 -5.16 -37.81 10.47
CA ARG A 253 -5.51 -36.41 10.65
C ARG A 253 -6.48 -36.22 11.82
N HIS A 254 -6.31 -35.11 12.51
CA HIS A 254 -7.29 -34.66 13.48
C HIS A 254 -8.53 -34.09 12.77
N TYR A 255 -9.70 -34.25 13.39
CA TYR A 255 -10.96 -33.71 12.90
C TYR A 255 -11.90 -33.33 14.05
N LYS A 256 -12.88 -32.50 13.71
CA LYS A 256 -14.04 -32.20 14.58
C LYS A 256 -15.32 -32.76 13.94
N ARG A 257 -16.27 -33.13 14.81
CA ARG A 257 -17.60 -33.55 14.40
C ARG A 257 -18.49 -32.34 14.14
N GLN A 258 -19.07 -32.26 12.97
CA GLN A 258 -20.05 -31.26 12.63
C GLN A 258 -21.38 -31.94 12.30
N LEU A 259 -22.47 -31.60 13.07
CA LEU A 259 -23.77 -32.21 12.86
C LEU A 259 -24.24 -32.03 11.41
N LEU A 260 -24.57 -33.14 10.74
CA LEU A 260 -25.08 -33.12 9.36
C LEU A 260 -26.51 -32.63 9.25
N ARG A 261 -27.31 -32.83 10.28
CA ARG A 261 -28.62 -32.21 10.38
C ARG A 261 -28.45 -30.69 10.54
N LYS A 262 -29.16 -29.92 9.74
CA LYS A 262 -29.16 -28.46 9.84
C LYS A 262 -29.85 -28.01 11.15
N TRP A 263 -29.32 -26.93 11.74
CA TRP A 263 -29.89 -26.26 12.90
C TRP A 263 -30.00 -24.74 12.65
N GLY A 264 -30.77 -24.03 13.45
CA GLY A 264 -31.04 -22.61 13.27
C GLY A 264 -32.17 -22.31 12.28
N SER A 265 -32.15 -21.17 11.62
CA SER A 265 -33.16 -20.77 10.64
C SER A 265 -33.20 -21.71 9.42
N ASN A 266 -34.40 -21.93 8.88
CA ASN A 266 -34.65 -22.81 7.71
C ASN A 266 -34.09 -24.23 7.89
N SER A 267 -34.26 -24.80 9.10
CA SER A 267 -33.76 -26.15 9.46
C SER A 267 -34.82 -27.24 9.41
N ARG A 268 -36.07 -26.90 9.12
CA ARG A 268 -37.18 -27.83 9.06
C ARG A 268 -37.37 -28.37 7.64
N ARG A 269 -38.04 -29.54 7.57
CA ARG A 269 -38.41 -30.15 6.29
C ARG A 269 -39.26 -29.23 5.41
N GLU A 270 -40.17 -28.45 6.01
CA GLU A 270 -41.08 -27.53 5.32
C GLU A 270 -40.29 -26.42 4.61
N ASP A 271 -39.21 -25.96 5.23
CA ASP A 271 -38.36 -24.89 4.67
C ASP A 271 -37.53 -25.39 3.49
N ARG A 272 -37.11 -26.67 3.52
CA ARG A 272 -36.23 -27.29 2.53
C ARG A 272 -36.58 -28.75 2.25
N PRO A 273 -37.71 -29.02 1.61
CA PRO A 273 -38.22 -30.39 1.45
C PRO A 273 -37.26 -31.30 0.64
N ASN A 274 -36.47 -30.77 -0.29
CA ASN A 274 -35.51 -31.54 -1.06
C ASN A 274 -34.29 -31.99 -0.26
N LEU A 275 -34.11 -31.49 0.98
CA LEU A 275 -33.03 -31.89 1.89
C LEU A 275 -33.55 -32.85 2.99
N TYR A 276 -34.72 -33.42 2.81
CA TYR A 276 -35.29 -34.45 3.67
C TYR A 276 -35.33 -35.78 2.89
N TYR A 277 -34.36 -36.62 3.11
CA TYR A 277 -34.20 -37.92 2.47
C TYR A 277 -33.48 -38.86 3.45
N PRO A 278 -33.59 -40.23 3.29
CA PRO A 278 -32.85 -41.17 4.13
C PRO A 278 -31.37 -41.24 3.72
N ILE A 279 -30.53 -41.55 4.70
CA ILE A 279 -29.15 -42.04 4.52
C ILE A 279 -29.00 -43.35 5.28
N THR A 280 -28.24 -44.31 4.73
CA THR A 280 -28.09 -45.62 5.29
C THR A 280 -27.03 -45.64 6.40
N ALA A 281 -27.38 -46.06 7.59
CA ALA A 281 -26.47 -46.26 8.72
C ALA A 281 -25.64 -47.55 8.57
N PRO A 282 -24.57 -47.74 9.38
CA PRO A 282 -23.73 -48.93 9.30
C PRO A 282 -24.42 -50.27 9.55
N ASP A 283 -25.57 -50.25 10.21
CA ASP A 283 -26.42 -51.45 10.45
C ASP A 283 -27.48 -51.69 9.37
N GLY A 284 -27.46 -50.89 8.31
CA GLY A 284 -28.39 -50.99 7.19
C GLY A 284 -29.72 -50.25 7.42
N SER A 285 -29.90 -49.59 8.54
CA SER A 285 -31.12 -48.82 8.81
C SER A 285 -31.11 -47.44 8.16
N ASP A 286 -32.32 -46.97 7.79
CA ASP A 286 -32.51 -45.64 7.25
C ASP A 286 -32.54 -44.56 8.34
N VAL A 287 -31.70 -43.54 8.20
CA VAL A 287 -31.59 -42.38 9.09
C VAL A 287 -32.12 -41.13 8.41
N TYR A 288 -33.11 -40.51 9.03
CA TYR A 288 -33.66 -39.24 8.58
C TYR A 288 -33.18 -38.08 9.45
N PRO A 289 -33.22 -36.83 8.98
CA PRO A 289 -32.79 -35.65 9.75
C PRO A 289 -33.82 -35.25 10.80
N MET A 290 -33.99 -36.08 11.82
CA MET A 290 -35.01 -35.86 12.91
C MET A 290 -34.49 -34.86 13.95
N ILE A 291 -35.40 -34.02 14.45
CA ILE A 291 -35.12 -33.10 15.57
C ILE A 291 -35.81 -33.69 16.79
N TYR A 292 -35.05 -34.14 17.77
CA TYR A 292 -35.55 -34.66 19.03
C TYR A 292 -35.56 -33.54 20.07
N ASP A 293 -36.78 -33.01 20.39
CA ASP A 293 -36.97 -32.02 21.45
C ASP A 293 -37.17 -32.75 22.79
N ARG A 294 -36.17 -32.67 23.63
CA ARG A 294 -36.22 -33.21 25.00
C ARG A 294 -36.69 -32.11 25.97
N LYS A 295 -37.97 -32.08 26.33
CA LYS A 295 -38.45 -31.24 27.44
C LYS A 295 -38.54 -32.10 28.69
N PRO A 296 -37.77 -31.81 29.77
CA PRO A 296 -38.05 -32.39 31.06
C PRO A 296 -39.41 -31.87 31.54
N SER A 297 -40.41 -32.72 31.65
CA SER A 297 -41.65 -32.36 32.34
C SER A 297 -41.38 -32.31 33.84
N LEU A 298 -41.57 -31.13 34.47
CA LEU A 298 -41.50 -31.01 35.93
C LEU A 298 -42.49 -32.00 36.56
N GLY A 299 -41.98 -33.09 37.17
CA GLY A 299 -42.79 -34.01 37.97
C GLY A 299 -43.21 -35.32 37.29
N ALA A 300 -42.77 -35.65 36.09
CA ALA A 300 -43.08 -36.92 35.45
C ALA A 300 -41.82 -37.81 35.30
N ALA A 301 -41.97 -39.10 35.64
CA ALA A 301 -40.89 -40.10 35.53
C ALA A 301 -40.54 -40.52 34.09
N SER A 302 -41.15 -39.91 33.07
CA SER A 302 -40.87 -40.17 31.64
C SER A 302 -40.65 -38.90 30.85
N THR A 303 -39.55 -38.81 30.14
CA THR A 303 -39.25 -37.75 29.16
C THR A 303 -40.04 -38.02 27.89
N GLN A 304 -41.04 -37.18 27.56
CA GLN A 304 -41.69 -37.24 26.24
C GLN A 304 -40.75 -36.70 25.18
N ILE A 305 -40.35 -37.54 24.22
CA ILE A 305 -39.58 -37.15 23.05
C ILE A 305 -40.56 -36.66 21.99
N LEU A 306 -40.52 -35.39 21.66
CA LEU A 306 -41.25 -34.82 20.53
C LEU A 306 -40.34 -34.84 19.29
N GLU A 307 -40.70 -35.68 18.33
CA GLU A 307 -40.01 -35.77 17.05
C GLU A 307 -40.48 -34.68 16.10
N LYS A 308 -39.54 -33.95 15.49
CA LYS A 308 -39.82 -32.97 14.44
C LYS A 308 -38.98 -33.30 13.22
N PHE A 309 -39.54 -33.07 12.05
CA PHE A 309 -38.82 -33.28 10.79
C PHE A 309 -37.86 -32.12 10.50
N GLY A 310 -36.58 -32.44 10.43
CA GLY A 310 -35.51 -31.53 10.07
C GLY A 310 -35.15 -31.61 8.59
N CYS A 311 -33.98 -31.10 8.24
CA CYS A 311 -33.37 -31.27 6.92
C CYS A 311 -31.83 -31.43 7.03
N TRP A 312 -31.24 -32.08 6.05
CA TRP A 312 -29.78 -32.19 5.95
C TRP A 312 -29.12 -30.87 5.55
N ARG A 313 -27.82 -30.76 5.78
CA ARG A 313 -27.00 -29.65 5.31
C ARG A 313 -26.61 -29.84 3.83
N PHE A 314 -26.56 -31.08 3.38
CA PHE A 314 -26.13 -31.48 2.04
C PHE A 314 -27.30 -31.93 1.19
N GLY A 315 -27.23 -31.70 -0.12
CA GLY A 315 -28.05 -32.38 -1.09
C GLY A 315 -27.58 -33.82 -1.32
N THR A 316 -28.40 -34.65 -1.98
CA THR A 316 -28.14 -36.10 -2.18
C THR A 316 -26.77 -36.36 -2.77
N ASN A 317 -26.40 -35.73 -3.88
CA ASN A 317 -25.11 -35.94 -4.56
C ASN A 317 -23.90 -35.57 -3.67
N THR A 318 -24.02 -34.52 -2.87
CA THR A 318 -22.96 -34.11 -1.93
C THR A 318 -22.84 -35.07 -0.75
N MET A 319 -23.97 -35.59 -0.30
CA MET A 319 -24.04 -36.57 0.80
C MET A 319 -23.40 -37.90 0.37
N GLU A 320 -23.76 -38.41 -0.82
CA GLU A 320 -23.19 -39.63 -1.40
C GLU A 320 -21.65 -39.53 -1.48
N LYS A 321 -21.15 -38.44 -2.06
CA LYS A 321 -19.70 -38.19 -2.11
C LYS A 321 -19.07 -38.12 -0.71
N ALA A 322 -19.73 -37.49 0.26
CA ALA A 322 -19.21 -37.39 1.61
C ALA A 322 -19.16 -38.76 2.32
N ILE A 323 -20.10 -39.65 2.02
CA ILE A 323 -20.12 -41.04 2.50
C ILE A 323 -18.99 -41.85 1.84
N GLU A 324 -18.88 -41.79 0.52
CA GLU A 324 -17.82 -42.47 -0.26
C GLU A 324 -16.42 -42.03 0.18
N GLU A 325 -16.22 -40.75 0.44
CA GLU A 325 -14.96 -40.18 0.93
C GLU A 325 -14.66 -40.48 2.42
N GLY A 326 -15.54 -41.20 3.13
CA GLY A 326 -15.41 -41.49 4.55
C GLY A 326 -15.52 -40.26 5.46
N ARG A 327 -16.17 -39.19 4.98
CA ARG A 327 -16.37 -37.95 5.74
C ARG A 327 -17.64 -37.96 6.60
N VAL A 328 -18.47 -38.99 6.48
CA VAL A 328 -19.66 -39.14 7.33
C VAL A 328 -19.38 -40.16 8.43
N GLU A 329 -19.60 -39.74 9.67
CA GLU A 329 -19.46 -40.57 10.85
C GLU A 329 -20.82 -40.71 11.54
N PHE A 330 -21.23 -41.94 11.81
CA PHE A 330 -22.46 -42.25 12.51
C PHE A 330 -22.16 -42.54 14.00
N VAL A 331 -22.78 -41.80 14.90
CA VAL A 331 -22.63 -41.97 16.34
C VAL A 331 -24.01 -42.25 16.93
N ARG A 332 -24.12 -43.21 17.84
CA ARG A 332 -25.38 -43.46 18.60
C ARG A 332 -25.50 -42.48 19.75
N ASP A 333 -26.70 -41.91 19.89
CA ASP A 333 -27.01 -41.12 21.06
C ASP A 333 -27.37 -42.04 22.27
N ASP A 334 -27.60 -41.46 23.43
CA ASP A 334 -27.94 -42.19 24.66
C ASP A 334 -29.24 -43.01 24.56
N TYR A 335 -30.02 -42.81 23.51
CA TYR A 335 -31.29 -43.50 23.24
C TYR A 335 -31.18 -44.53 22.11
N GLY A 336 -29.99 -44.69 21.57
CA GLY A 336 -29.71 -45.64 20.52
C GLY A 336 -29.97 -45.14 19.08
N HIS A 337 -30.35 -43.87 18.88
CA HIS A 337 -30.57 -43.32 17.56
C HIS A 337 -29.23 -42.98 16.87
N TRP A 338 -29.14 -43.23 15.58
CA TRP A 338 -28.01 -42.81 14.77
C TRP A 338 -28.03 -41.31 14.50
N ILE A 339 -26.96 -40.63 14.88
CA ILE A 339 -26.73 -39.21 14.61
C ILE A 339 -25.54 -39.09 13.66
N PRO A 340 -25.74 -38.69 12.39
CA PRO A 340 -24.66 -38.52 11.45
C PRO A 340 -23.96 -37.18 11.62
N TYR A 341 -22.64 -37.21 11.64
CA TYR A 341 -21.74 -36.06 11.69
C TYR A 341 -20.85 -36.03 10.45
N GLU A 342 -20.51 -34.84 9.98
CA GLU A 342 -19.43 -34.64 9.05
C GLU A 342 -18.10 -34.59 9.82
N ARG A 343 -17.11 -35.35 9.38
CA ARG A 343 -15.72 -35.22 9.80
C ARG A 343 -15.10 -34.02 9.12
N VAL A 344 -14.96 -32.91 9.83
CA VAL A 344 -14.25 -31.70 9.35
C VAL A 344 -12.81 -31.82 9.80
N TYR A 345 -11.92 -32.18 8.88
CA TYR A 345 -10.51 -32.39 9.17
C TYR A 345 -9.78 -31.09 9.44
N GLU A 346 -8.80 -31.15 10.33
CA GLU A 346 -7.85 -30.07 10.51
C GLU A 346 -7.17 -29.74 9.18
N PRO A 347 -7.10 -28.45 8.76
CA PRO A 347 -6.42 -28.06 7.53
C PRO A 347 -4.95 -28.50 7.56
N ARG A 348 -4.40 -28.93 6.43
CA ARG A 348 -2.94 -29.08 6.30
C ARG A 348 -2.31 -27.68 6.30
N GLU A 349 -1.03 -27.64 6.66
CA GLU A 349 -0.23 -26.42 6.54
C GLU A 349 -0.38 -25.86 5.11
N GLY A 350 -0.92 -24.62 4.96
CA GLY A 350 -1.28 -24.01 3.67
C GLY A 350 -2.71 -24.25 3.15
N GLU A 351 -3.51 -25.17 3.73
CA GLU A 351 -4.92 -25.42 3.32
C GLU A 351 -5.96 -24.72 4.21
N GLY A 352 -5.58 -23.71 4.97
CA GLY A 352 -6.44 -23.09 5.98
C GLY A 352 -7.79 -22.65 5.44
N ARG A 353 -8.88 -23.34 5.79
CA ARG A 353 -10.21 -22.77 5.76
C ARG A 353 -10.32 -21.75 6.89
N GLY A 354 -9.73 -20.56 6.70
CA GLY A 354 -9.96 -19.44 7.57
C GLY A 354 -11.41 -18.95 7.47
N LYS A 355 -11.91 -18.38 8.53
CA LYS A 355 -13.16 -17.61 8.50
C LYS A 355 -12.87 -16.33 7.72
N LYS A 356 -13.79 -15.90 6.86
CA LYS A 356 -13.66 -14.58 6.23
C LYS A 356 -13.70 -13.48 7.29
N PHE A 357 -12.82 -12.51 7.14
CA PHE A 357 -12.84 -11.33 7.99
C PHE A 357 -14.17 -10.60 7.95
N SER A 358 -14.56 -10.04 9.09
CA SER A 358 -15.73 -9.17 9.20
C SER A 358 -15.43 -7.78 8.69
N THR A 359 -16.44 -7.11 8.12
CA THR A 359 -16.38 -5.66 7.81
C THR A 359 -16.65 -4.77 9.03
N TRP A 360 -16.70 -5.37 10.22
CA TRP A 360 -16.80 -4.70 11.50
C TRP A 360 -15.60 -5.09 12.37
N ILE A 361 -14.84 -4.09 12.81
CA ILE A 361 -13.66 -4.25 13.66
C ILE A 361 -13.89 -3.46 14.95
N ASP A 362 -13.95 -4.14 16.10
CA ASP A 362 -14.13 -3.54 17.42
C ASP A 362 -13.21 -4.12 18.50
N ASP A 363 -12.36 -5.06 18.12
CA ASP A 363 -11.41 -5.79 18.98
C ASP A 363 -9.99 -5.16 18.99
N VAL A 364 -9.76 -4.12 18.19
CA VAL A 364 -8.48 -3.38 18.15
C VAL A 364 -8.69 -1.94 18.64
N GLY A 365 -7.89 -1.53 19.60
CA GLY A 365 -7.95 -0.19 20.19
C GLY A 365 -7.35 0.90 19.28
N ASN A 366 -7.15 2.12 19.82
CA ASN A 366 -6.43 3.20 19.16
C ASN A 366 -4.92 3.10 19.41
N GLY A 367 -4.11 3.85 18.65
CA GLY A 367 -2.64 3.77 18.70
C GLY A 367 -1.98 4.57 19.83
N THR A 368 -2.71 5.40 20.58
CA THR A 368 -2.12 6.25 21.63
C THR A 368 -1.44 5.44 22.74
N PRO A 369 -2.00 4.33 23.25
CA PRO A 369 -1.31 3.49 24.23
C PRO A 369 0.00 2.88 23.69
N GLU A 370 0.04 2.49 22.41
CA GLU A 370 1.26 1.97 21.76
C GLU A 370 2.36 3.03 21.73
N LEU A 371 2.02 4.27 21.34
CA LEU A 371 2.98 5.37 21.34
C LEU A 371 3.51 5.65 22.75
N LYS A 372 2.65 5.64 23.77
CA LYS A 372 3.09 5.79 25.16
C LYS A 372 4.02 4.66 25.60
N GLN A 373 3.77 3.44 25.16
CA GLN A 373 4.65 2.31 25.45
C GLN A 373 6.04 2.48 24.81
N LEU A 374 6.08 2.98 23.56
CA LEU A 374 7.34 3.16 22.82
C LEU A 374 8.14 4.38 23.28
N PHE A 375 7.46 5.48 23.60
CA PHE A 375 8.09 6.77 23.82
C PHE A 375 8.04 7.25 25.27
N GLY A 376 7.23 6.61 26.14
CA GLY A 376 6.91 7.10 27.49
C GLY A 376 5.70 8.03 27.48
N GLU A 377 5.65 8.96 26.54
CA GLU A 377 4.53 9.85 26.25
C GLU A 377 4.14 9.76 24.78
N ALA A 378 2.98 10.29 24.38
CA ALA A 378 2.53 10.22 23.00
C ALA A 378 3.03 11.46 22.21
N PRO A 379 4.04 11.32 21.33
CA PRO A 379 4.57 12.43 20.55
C PRO A 379 3.64 12.87 19.41
N PHE A 380 2.62 12.07 19.09
CA PHE A 380 1.70 12.28 17.97
C PHE A 380 0.27 12.02 18.42
N ASP A 381 -0.64 12.93 18.04
CA ASP A 381 -2.06 12.80 18.35
C ASP A 381 -2.73 11.88 17.29
N TYR A 382 -3.72 11.10 17.72
CA TYR A 382 -4.57 10.30 16.84
C TYR A 382 -3.85 9.23 15.98
N ALA A 383 -2.71 8.70 16.43
CA ALA A 383 -2.09 7.58 15.73
C ALA A 383 -3.03 6.38 15.62
N LYS A 384 -3.04 5.76 14.45
CA LYS A 384 -3.73 4.48 14.26
C LYS A 384 -3.03 3.37 15.04
N SER A 385 -3.79 2.33 15.41
CA SER A 385 -3.24 1.14 16.06
C SER A 385 -2.47 0.27 15.05
N SER A 386 -1.30 -0.22 15.43
CA SER A 386 -0.58 -1.20 14.61
C SER A 386 -1.38 -2.50 14.44
N ALA A 387 -2.16 -2.89 15.46
CA ALA A 387 -3.06 -4.03 15.38
C ALA A 387 -4.16 -3.86 14.30
N LEU A 388 -4.67 -2.63 14.11
CA LEU A 388 -5.59 -2.33 13.02
C LEU A 388 -4.92 -2.57 11.66
N VAL A 389 -3.74 -1.95 11.47
CA VAL A 389 -3.03 -2.06 10.20
C VAL A 389 -2.62 -3.51 9.91
N MET A 390 -2.15 -4.27 10.91
CA MET A 390 -1.89 -5.71 10.76
C MET A 390 -3.14 -6.46 10.27
N ARG A 391 -4.31 -6.18 10.87
CA ARG A 391 -5.57 -6.79 10.44
C ARG A 391 -5.89 -6.46 8.98
N LEU A 392 -5.65 -5.21 8.53
CA LEU A 392 -5.87 -4.81 7.14
C LEU A 392 -4.88 -5.48 6.18
N LEU A 393 -3.62 -5.66 6.57
CA LEU A 393 -2.61 -6.41 5.82
C LEU A 393 -3.03 -7.88 5.64
N GLU A 394 -3.50 -8.52 6.72
CA GLU A 394 -4.04 -9.88 6.68
C GLU A 394 -5.30 -9.97 5.81
N MET A 395 -6.23 -9.01 5.91
CA MET A 395 -7.43 -8.92 5.06
C MET A 395 -7.09 -8.76 3.59
N GLY A 396 -6.04 -8.00 3.27
CA GLY A 396 -5.50 -7.80 1.92
C GLY A 396 -4.71 -8.98 1.37
N GLY A 397 -4.55 -10.05 2.15
CA GLY A 397 -3.78 -11.23 1.75
C GLY A 397 -2.29 -10.90 1.51
N CYS A 398 -1.72 -10.06 2.37
CA CYS A 398 -0.33 -9.64 2.26
C CYS A 398 0.58 -10.67 2.96
N GLU A 399 1.40 -11.40 2.19
CA GLU A 399 2.20 -12.54 2.65
C GLU A 399 3.63 -12.49 2.08
N GLY A 400 4.50 -13.37 2.56
CA GLY A 400 5.85 -13.62 2.03
C GLY A 400 6.71 -12.34 1.98
N ASP A 401 7.10 -11.93 0.78
CA ASP A 401 7.95 -10.77 0.46
C ASP A 401 7.17 -9.58 -0.14
N ASP A 402 5.86 -9.56 0.05
CA ASP A 402 4.98 -8.53 -0.49
C ASP A 402 5.40 -7.11 -0.08
N LEU A 403 5.25 -6.18 -1.03
CA LEU A 403 5.55 -4.76 -0.82
C LEU A 403 4.30 -4.01 -0.35
N VAL A 404 4.42 -3.34 0.80
CA VAL A 404 3.39 -2.49 1.40
C VAL A 404 3.78 -1.02 1.25
N MET A 405 2.83 -0.16 0.91
CA MET A 405 3.08 1.27 0.80
C MET A 405 2.10 2.08 1.65
N ASP A 406 2.62 3.16 2.26
CA ASP A 406 1.83 4.16 2.96
C ASP A 406 2.38 5.56 2.63
N PHE A 407 1.62 6.32 1.83
CA PHE A 407 2.06 7.66 1.41
C PHE A 407 1.39 8.81 2.19
N PHE A 408 0.75 8.48 3.31
CA PHE A 408 0.36 9.38 4.38
C PHE A 408 0.82 8.78 5.72
N SER A 409 2.10 8.42 5.82
CA SER A 409 2.59 7.51 6.85
C SER A 409 2.54 8.06 8.28
N GLY A 410 2.40 9.39 8.46
CA GLY A 410 2.27 10.02 9.77
C GLY A 410 3.37 9.57 10.73
N SER A 411 2.97 8.89 11.80
CA SER A 411 3.90 8.31 12.77
C SER A 411 4.45 6.92 12.38
N ALA A 412 4.35 6.49 11.14
CA ALA A 412 4.84 5.21 10.60
C ALA A 412 4.22 3.95 11.26
N THR A 413 2.93 3.97 11.53
CA THR A 413 2.19 2.83 12.09
C THR A 413 2.28 1.61 11.18
N THR A 414 2.21 1.81 9.87
CA THR A 414 2.25 0.76 8.85
C THR A 414 3.60 0.01 8.87
N ALA A 415 4.72 0.73 9.02
CA ALA A 415 6.03 0.10 9.14
C ALA A 415 6.11 -0.81 10.38
N GLN A 416 5.61 -0.35 11.54
CA GLN A 416 5.55 -1.17 12.75
C GLN A 416 4.68 -2.42 12.52
N ALA A 417 3.52 -2.29 11.86
CA ALA A 417 2.64 -3.41 11.56
C ALA A 417 3.32 -4.47 10.68
N VAL A 418 4.03 -4.03 9.62
CA VAL A 418 4.79 -4.93 8.74
C VAL A 418 5.88 -5.67 9.50
N MET A 419 6.70 -4.96 10.28
CA MET A 419 7.75 -5.58 11.11
C MET A 419 7.17 -6.57 12.12
N THR A 420 6.03 -6.24 12.73
CA THR A 420 5.38 -7.12 13.70
C THR A 420 4.89 -8.41 13.04
N LEU A 421 4.29 -8.33 11.85
CA LEU A 421 3.90 -9.52 11.08
C LEU A 421 5.10 -10.38 10.72
N ASN A 422 6.17 -9.76 10.20
CA ASN A 422 7.39 -10.48 9.85
C ASN A 422 8.04 -11.18 11.06
N ALA A 423 8.06 -10.51 12.23
CA ALA A 423 8.56 -11.12 13.47
C ALA A 423 7.69 -12.30 13.94
N ARG A 424 6.36 -12.25 13.69
CA ARG A 424 5.40 -13.25 14.13
C ARG A 424 5.38 -14.50 13.24
N ASP A 425 5.43 -14.32 11.92
CA ASP A 425 5.22 -15.40 10.93
C ASP A 425 6.47 -15.75 10.11
N GLY A 426 7.60 -15.04 10.32
CA GLY A 426 8.84 -15.25 9.57
C GLY A 426 8.79 -14.71 8.13
N GLY A 427 7.81 -13.90 7.77
CA GLY A 427 7.72 -13.23 6.48
C GLY A 427 8.84 -12.22 6.26
N THR A 428 9.00 -11.80 5.01
CA THR A 428 10.00 -10.82 4.55
C THR A 428 9.33 -9.65 3.83
N ARG A 429 8.10 -9.29 4.26
CA ARG A 429 7.37 -8.13 3.71
C ARG A 429 8.20 -6.88 3.84
N ARG A 430 8.13 -6.05 2.82
CA ARG A 430 8.85 -4.77 2.74
C ARG A 430 7.87 -3.61 2.78
N TYR A 431 8.38 -2.43 3.13
CA TYR A 431 7.53 -1.25 3.15
C TYR A 431 8.17 -0.03 2.48
N ILE A 432 7.31 0.84 1.94
CA ILE A 432 7.63 2.20 1.51
C ILE A 432 6.75 3.16 2.29
N MET A 433 7.37 3.97 3.14
CA MET A 433 6.70 5.04 3.90
C MET A 433 7.01 6.39 3.26
N VAL A 434 6.00 7.20 2.99
CA VAL A 434 6.19 8.56 2.48
C VAL A 434 5.54 9.53 3.45
N GLN A 435 6.30 10.54 3.89
CA GLN A 435 5.84 11.58 4.80
C GLN A 435 6.41 12.95 4.43
N LEU A 436 5.53 13.94 4.36
CA LEU A 436 5.96 15.32 4.30
C LEU A 436 6.66 15.69 5.62
N PRO A 437 7.86 16.30 5.61
CA PRO A 437 8.59 16.68 6.82
C PRO A 437 7.98 17.93 7.48
N GLU A 438 6.69 17.89 7.82
CA GLU A 438 5.98 18.99 8.49
C GLU A 438 6.61 19.36 9.81
N PRO A 439 6.92 20.64 10.04
CA PRO A 439 7.45 21.10 11.32
C PRO A 439 6.44 20.88 12.45
N MET A 440 6.89 20.29 13.54
CA MET A 440 6.07 20.16 14.74
C MET A 440 5.82 21.53 15.40
N PRO A 441 4.56 21.90 15.69
CA PRO A 441 4.25 23.16 16.32
C PRO A 441 4.98 23.35 17.67
N PRO A 442 5.38 24.56 18.03
CA PRO A 442 5.94 24.85 19.34
C PRO A 442 4.98 24.42 20.47
N GLY A 443 5.52 23.83 21.53
CA GLY A 443 4.72 23.39 22.69
C GLY A 443 4.12 21.98 22.57
N ARG A 444 4.21 21.31 21.42
CA ARG A 444 3.84 19.90 21.28
C ARG A 444 4.84 19.00 21.98
N GLU A 445 4.37 17.85 22.48
CA GLU A 445 5.18 16.88 23.21
C GLU A 445 6.36 16.38 22.37
N ALA A 446 6.16 16.11 21.08
CA ALA A 446 7.24 15.73 20.17
C ALA A 446 8.41 16.72 20.16
N ARG A 447 8.13 18.04 20.19
CA ARG A 447 9.18 19.07 20.28
C ARG A 447 9.95 19.02 21.59
N ARG A 448 9.29 18.74 22.72
CA ARG A 448 9.94 18.54 24.04
C ARG A 448 10.84 17.31 24.03
N MET A 449 10.46 16.28 23.28
CA MET A 449 11.23 15.07 23.10
C MET A 449 12.38 15.22 22.08
N GLY A 450 12.54 16.40 21.45
CA GLY A 450 13.62 16.70 20.51
C GLY A 450 13.30 16.50 19.03
N TYR A 451 12.10 16.02 18.69
CA TYR A 451 11.68 15.80 17.29
C TYR A 451 11.26 17.12 16.65
N GLN A 452 11.81 17.42 15.48
CA GLN A 452 11.55 18.68 14.78
C GLN A 452 10.36 18.56 13.82
N THR A 453 10.19 17.38 13.20
CA THR A 453 9.18 17.09 12.18
C THR A 453 8.37 15.85 12.53
N ILE A 454 7.24 15.66 11.85
CA ILE A 454 6.46 14.41 11.93
C ILE A 454 7.29 13.23 11.42
N ALA A 455 8.09 13.44 10.39
CA ALA A 455 8.98 12.42 9.83
C ALA A 455 10.01 11.91 10.86
N ASP A 456 10.53 12.80 11.74
CA ASP A 456 11.43 12.39 12.83
C ASP A 456 10.73 11.43 13.80
N VAL A 457 9.47 11.72 14.12
CA VAL A 457 8.65 10.83 14.98
C VAL A 457 8.44 9.48 14.32
N GLY A 458 8.14 9.46 13.01
CA GLY A 458 7.95 8.23 12.24
C GLY A 458 9.19 7.33 12.27
N ARG A 459 10.36 7.87 11.93
CA ARG A 459 11.63 7.12 12.00
C ARG A 459 11.94 6.63 13.42
N ALA A 460 11.75 7.48 14.42
CA ALA A 460 11.97 7.10 15.81
C ALA A 460 11.02 5.96 16.24
N ARG A 461 9.77 5.96 15.76
CA ARG A 461 8.84 4.86 16.01
C ARG A 461 9.33 3.54 15.41
N ILE A 462 9.81 3.56 14.17
CA ILE A 462 10.36 2.35 13.53
C ILE A 462 11.48 1.76 14.38
N VAL A 463 12.46 2.58 14.79
CA VAL A 463 13.58 2.15 15.62
C VAL A 463 13.11 1.58 16.97
N LYS A 464 12.27 2.32 17.69
CA LYS A 464 11.77 1.88 19.01
C LYS A 464 10.88 0.63 18.92
N ALA A 465 10.07 0.51 17.87
CA ALA A 465 9.28 -0.67 17.60
C ALA A 465 10.17 -1.88 17.33
N SER A 466 11.24 -1.73 16.54
CA SER A 466 12.19 -2.80 16.27
C SER A 466 12.87 -3.31 17.54
N GLU A 467 13.29 -2.41 18.44
CA GLU A 467 13.86 -2.75 19.74
C GLU A 467 12.87 -3.54 20.63
N LEU A 468 11.59 -3.14 20.60
CA LEU A 468 10.54 -3.86 21.32
C LEU A 468 10.31 -5.26 20.75
N LEU A 469 10.24 -5.37 19.42
CA LEU A 469 10.02 -6.63 18.72
C LEU A 469 11.19 -7.61 18.92
N HIS A 470 12.43 -7.16 18.92
CA HIS A 470 13.59 -8.03 19.25
C HIS A 470 13.52 -8.57 20.67
N ARG A 471 12.97 -7.82 21.62
CA ARG A 471 12.75 -8.32 22.99
C ARG A 471 11.60 -9.32 23.08
N GLN A 472 10.53 -9.12 22.29
CA GLN A 472 9.36 -10.01 22.28
C GLN A 472 9.59 -11.29 21.47
N TYR A 473 10.35 -11.20 20.39
CA TYR A 473 10.66 -12.30 19.46
C TYR A 473 12.17 -12.45 19.27
N PRO A 474 12.92 -12.92 20.28
CA PRO A 474 14.39 -12.92 20.25
C PRO A 474 15.00 -13.80 19.16
N GLU A 475 14.27 -14.82 18.69
CA GLU A 475 14.70 -15.74 17.62
C GLU A 475 14.25 -15.28 16.23
N ALA A 476 13.38 -14.28 16.13
CA ALA A 476 12.87 -13.81 14.84
C ALA A 476 13.96 -13.03 14.08
N ARG A 477 14.07 -13.33 12.79
CA ARG A 477 14.94 -12.58 11.87
C ARG A 477 14.06 -11.84 10.87
N PHE A 478 14.07 -10.53 10.95
CA PHE A 478 13.34 -9.66 10.05
C PHE A 478 14.15 -8.39 9.76
N ASP A 479 13.90 -7.77 8.61
CA ASP A 479 14.51 -6.49 8.29
C ASP A 479 13.86 -5.37 9.12
N PHE A 480 14.63 -4.77 10.00
CA PHE A 480 14.23 -3.64 10.85
C PHE A 480 14.87 -2.31 10.41
N GLY A 481 15.68 -2.36 9.34
CA GLY A 481 16.29 -1.18 8.74
C GLY A 481 15.32 -0.42 7.85
N PHE A 482 15.76 0.76 7.43
CA PHE A 482 15.13 1.55 6.38
C PHE A 482 16.14 2.52 5.78
N ARG A 483 16.02 2.77 4.46
CA ARG A 483 16.73 3.87 3.79
C ARG A 483 15.88 5.11 3.86
N THR A 484 16.43 6.17 4.42
CA THR A 484 15.82 7.50 4.32
C THR A 484 16.25 8.13 3.01
N LEU A 485 15.27 8.53 2.20
CA LEU A 485 15.46 9.33 1.00
C LEU A 485 14.73 10.65 1.18
N ARG A 486 15.28 11.74 0.64
CA ARG A 486 14.68 13.07 0.70
C ARG A 486 14.37 13.55 -0.71
N LEU A 487 13.15 14.01 -0.93
CA LEU A 487 12.79 14.73 -2.15
C LEU A 487 13.55 16.05 -2.18
N ASP A 488 14.26 16.32 -3.26
CA ASP A 488 15.05 17.53 -3.46
C ASP A 488 15.04 17.88 -4.95
N SER A 489 15.37 19.11 -5.27
CA SER A 489 15.52 19.53 -6.66
C SER A 489 16.53 18.66 -7.41
N THR A 490 16.36 18.55 -8.73
CA THR A 490 17.28 17.78 -9.60
C THR A 490 18.74 18.00 -9.24
N ASN A 491 19.57 16.97 -9.38
CA ASN A 491 21.02 17.06 -9.19
C ASN A 491 21.71 17.88 -10.28
N MET A 492 21.00 18.18 -11.39
CA MET A 492 21.55 18.93 -12.50
C MET A 492 21.47 20.43 -12.24
N ALA A 493 22.50 21.14 -12.63
CA ALA A 493 22.55 22.60 -12.59
C ALA A 493 21.64 23.21 -13.66
N ASP A 494 20.97 24.31 -13.34
CA ASP A 494 20.25 25.12 -14.32
C ASP A 494 21.26 25.86 -15.18
N ILE A 495 21.51 25.36 -16.37
CA ILE A 495 22.48 25.99 -17.30
C ILE A 495 21.72 26.91 -18.23
N TYR A 496 21.82 28.22 -18.01
CA TYR A 496 21.33 29.24 -18.92
C TYR A 496 22.43 29.66 -19.85
N TYR A 497 22.37 29.25 -21.11
CA TYR A 497 23.32 29.72 -22.14
C TYR A 497 22.85 31.05 -22.70
N LEU A 498 23.63 32.11 -22.51
CA LEU A 498 23.48 33.33 -23.28
C LEU A 498 23.94 33.06 -24.70
N PRO A 499 23.15 33.45 -25.75
CA PRO A 499 23.49 33.15 -27.14
C PRO A 499 24.89 33.64 -27.60
N GLU A 500 25.40 34.65 -26.92
CA GLU A 500 26.67 35.32 -27.26
C GLU A 500 27.93 34.60 -26.73
N VAL A 501 27.75 33.65 -25.78
CA VAL A 501 28.86 32.95 -25.08
C VAL A 501 28.77 31.43 -25.21
N LEU A 502 27.86 30.94 -26.05
CA LEU A 502 27.42 29.53 -26.12
C LEU A 502 28.59 28.55 -26.36
N GLN A 503 29.53 28.89 -27.22
CA GLN A 503 30.61 27.96 -27.59
C GLN A 503 31.70 27.79 -26.51
N GLN A 504 31.96 28.80 -25.71
CA GLN A 504 33.02 28.75 -24.71
C GLN A 504 32.52 28.22 -23.36
N GLN A 505 31.27 28.50 -22.98
CA GLN A 505 30.67 28.02 -21.75
C GLN A 505 30.20 26.56 -21.82
N MET A 506 29.86 26.03 -22.99
CA MET A 506 29.47 24.62 -23.16
C MET A 506 30.61 23.63 -22.89
N LEU A 507 31.86 24.05 -22.98
CA LEU A 507 33.05 23.19 -22.80
C LEU A 507 33.53 23.11 -21.34
N GLU A 508 33.11 24.04 -20.47
CA GLU A 508 33.65 24.17 -19.12
C GLU A 508 32.56 24.04 -18.01
N ALA A 509 31.27 23.99 -18.35
CA ALA A 509 30.23 24.00 -17.38
C ALA A 509 30.01 22.59 -16.78
N GLU A 510 30.27 22.45 -15.50
CA GLU A 510 29.78 21.30 -14.70
C GLU A 510 28.27 21.30 -14.73
N ASN A 511 27.67 20.22 -15.24
CA ASN A 511 26.22 20.07 -15.32
C ASN A 511 25.59 19.54 -14.01
N VAL A 512 26.40 19.21 -13.02
CA VAL A 512 25.97 18.72 -11.70
C VAL A 512 26.14 19.83 -10.66
N LYS A 513 25.15 20.01 -9.80
CA LYS A 513 25.23 20.96 -8.68
C LYS A 513 26.42 20.63 -7.76
N PRO A 514 27.13 21.65 -7.20
CA PRO A 514 28.35 21.42 -6.45
C PRO A 514 28.15 20.70 -5.11
N ASP A 515 26.94 20.70 -4.58
CA ASP A 515 26.55 20.05 -3.31
C ASP A 515 26.02 18.62 -3.51
N ARG A 516 26.17 18.05 -4.70
CA ARG A 516 25.71 16.71 -5.03
C ARG A 516 26.84 15.69 -5.01
N SER A 517 26.57 14.56 -4.36
CA SER A 517 27.47 13.41 -4.28
C SER A 517 27.30 12.45 -5.46
N ALA A 518 28.26 11.55 -5.65
CA ALA A 518 28.15 10.44 -6.59
C ALA A 518 26.93 9.53 -6.29
N GLU A 519 26.59 9.38 -5.03
CA GLU A 519 25.44 8.59 -4.59
C GLU A 519 24.11 9.28 -4.92
N ASP A 520 24.04 10.62 -4.86
CA ASP A 520 22.87 11.38 -5.31
C ASP A 520 22.59 11.13 -6.80
N LEU A 521 23.64 11.13 -7.64
CA LEU A 521 23.52 10.83 -9.07
C LEU A 521 23.05 9.39 -9.32
N LEU A 522 23.58 8.45 -8.54
CA LEU A 522 23.18 7.05 -8.63
C LEU A 522 21.69 6.89 -8.33
N PHE A 523 21.23 7.45 -7.20
CA PHE A 523 19.82 7.30 -6.75
C PHE A 523 18.85 8.03 -7.69
N GLN A 524 19.26 9.11 -8.34
CA GLN A 524 18.46 9.73 -9.40
C GLN A 524 18.29 8.79 -10.60
N ALA A 525 19.35 8.10 -11.01
CA ALA A 525 19.35 7.27 -12.22
C ALA A 525 18.73 5.87 -12.01
N LEU A 526 18.64 5.36 -10.77
CA LEU A 526 18.09 4.03 -10.49
C LEU A 526 16.67 3.84 -11.06
N PRO A 527 15.68 4.70 -10.74
CA PRO A 527 14.34 4.57 -11.28
C PRO A 527 14.30 4.63 -12.82
N GLU A 528 15.08 5.53 -13.44
CA GLU A 528 15.18 5.65 -14.89
C GLU A 528 15.74 4.40 -15.58
N CYS A 529 16.53 3.60 -14.84
CA CYS A 529 17.02 2.29 -15.27
C CYS A 529 16.05 1.15 -14.96
N GLY A 530 14.89 1.45 -14.37
CA GLY A 530 13.92 0.45 -13.90
C GLY A 530 14.45 -0.41 -12.76
N LEU A 531 15.33 0.15 -11.91
CA LEU A 531 15.87 -0.48 -10.72
C LEU A 531 15.21 0.10 -9.47
N LEU A 532 14.93 -0.78 -8.50
CA LEU A 532 14.30 -0.35 -7.27
C LEU A 532 15.27 0.47 -6.41
N LEU A 533 14.78 1.49 -5.74
CA LEU A 533 15.57 2.29 -4.79
C LEU A 533 15.98 1.48 -3.54
N SER A 534 15.39 0.32 -3.35
CA SER A 534 15.71 -0.64 -2.29
C SER A 534 16.79 -1.65 -2.69
N GLU A 535 17.22 -1.69 -3.96
CA GLU A 535 18.25 -2.64 -4.40
C GLU A 535 19.56 -2.47 -3.61
N PRO A 536 20.27 -3.57 -3.31
CA PRO A 536 21.57 -3.51 -2.67
C PRO A 536 22.58 -2.73 -3.51
N VAL A 537 23.18 -1.72 -2.91
CA VAL A 537 24.27 -0.92 -3.51
C VAL A 537 25.57 -1.27 -2.79
N VAL A 538 26.46 -1.96 -3.48
CA VAL A 538 27.74 -2.41 -2.94
C VAL A 538 28.86 -1.58 -3.55
N PRO A 539 29.60 -0.78 -2.75
CA PRO A 539 30.81 -0.14 -3.23
C PRO A 539 31.87 -1.20 -3.61
N ASP A 540 32.51 -1.02 -4.75
CA ASP A 540 33.55 -1.88 -5.28
C ASP A 540 34.71 -1.03 -5.79
N GLU A 541 35.91 -1.58 -5.84
CA GLU A 541 37.09 -0.91 -6.39
C GLU A 541 37.55 -1.65 -7.63
N VAL A 542 37.61 -0.94 -8.77
CA VAL A 542 38.01 -1.49 -10.06
C VAL A 542 39.13 -0.64 -10.64
N GLU A 543 40.33 -1.21 -10.79
CA GLU A 543 41.52 -0.52 -11.29
C GLU A 543 41.80 0.82 -10.54
N GLY A 544 41.55 0.82 -9.21
CA GLY A 544 41.73 2.00 -8.37
C GLY A 544 40.58 3.01 -8.38
N ALA A 545 39.52 2.77 -9.15
CA ALA A 545 38.35 3.65 -9.22
C ALA A 545 37.20 3.10 -8.36
N MET A 546 36.47 3.99 -7.66
CA MET A 546 35.27 3.65 -6.92
C MET A 546 34.11 3.35 -7.87
N VAL A 547 33.50 2.19 -7.75
CA VAL A 547 32.39 1.72 -8.57
C VAL A 547 31.23 1.31 -7.67
N TYR A 548 30.03 1.77 -7.96
CA TYR A 548 28.81 1.30 -7.32
C TYR A 548 28.25 0.12 -8.10
N ASN A 549 28.19 -1.03 -7.46
CA ASN A 549 27.61 -2.26 -7.99
C ASN A 549 26.20 -2.42 -7.44
N VAL A 550 25.20 -2.36 -8.32
CA VAL A 550 23.78 -2.47 -7.95
C VAL A 550 23.22 -3.76 -8.54
N GLU A 551 22.38 -4.42 -7.75
CA GLU A 551 21.69 -5.67 -8.12
C GLU A 551 22.66 -6.69 -8.75
N ARG A 552 23.73 -7.02 -8.00
CA ARG A 552 24.73 -8.05 -8.37
C ARG A 552 25.37 -7.84 -9.75
N GLY A 553 25.61 -6.58 -10.14
CA GLY A 553 26.28 -6.23 -11.39
C GLY A 553 25.34 -5.88 -12.54
N ARG A 554 24.02 -5.83 -12.31
CA ARG A 554 23.07 -5.37 -13.34
C ARG A 554 23.31 -3.91 -13.73
N LEU A 555 23.61 -3.03 -12.76
CA LEU A 555 24.10 -1.70 -13.00
C LEU A 555 25.45 -1.51 -12.34
N LEU A 556 26.42 -0.97 -13.12
CA LEU A 556 27.70 -0.49 -12.63
C LEU A 556 27.79 1.02 -12.85
N ALA A 557 28.05 1.79 -11.79
CA ALA A 557 28.19 3.22 -11.88
C ALA A 557 29.59 3.66 -11.43
N CYS A 558 30.26 4.46 -12.24
CA CYS A 558 31.55 5.06 -11.91
C CYS A 558 31.53 6.56 -12.22
N PHE A 559 31.74 7.37 -11.18
CA PHE A 559 31.69 8.84 -11.25
C PHE A 559 33.05 9.49 -11.02
N GLU A 560 34.13 8.69 -11.03
CA GLU A 560 35.52 9.18 -10.88
C GLU A 560 35.95 10.12 -12.00
N ARG A 561 36.86 11.02 -11.68
CA ARG A 561 37.42 12.02 -12.60
C ARG A 561 38.94 12.02 -12.53
N PRO A 562 39.63 11.78 -13.65
CA PRO A 562 39.12 11.29 -14.94
C PRO A 562 38.78 9.81 -14.92
N LEU A 563 37.88 9.38 -15.79
CA LEU A 563 37.59 7.98 -16.02
C LEU A 563 38.58 7.39 -17.01
N THR A 564 39.40 6.42 -16.60
CA THR A 564 40.47 5.85 -17.45
C THR A 564 39.95 4.73 -18.35
N LEU A 565 40.67 4.44 -19.44
CA LEU A 565 40.34 3.38 -20.39
C LEU A 565 40.43 2.00 -19.74
N GLU A 566 41.37 1.80 -18.81
CA GLU A 566 41.55 0.55 -18.07
C GLU A 566 40.31 0.23 -17.24
N VAL A 567 39.78 1.21 -16.51
CA VAL A 567 38.53 1.09 -15.75
C VAL A 567 37.36 0.74 -16.67
N ILE A 568 37.22 1.45 -17.80
CA ILE A 568 36.13 1.23 -18.76
C ILE A 568 36.19 -0.21 -19.33
N VAL A 569 37.35 -0.69 -19.72
CA VAL A 569 37.55 -2.05 -20.24
C VAL A 569 37.23 -3.09 -19.15
N ALA A 570 37.67 -2.87 -17.91
CA ALA A 570 37.39 -3.77 -16.80
C ALA A 570 35.89 -3.85 -16.50
N LEU A 571 35.19 -2.71 -16.53
CA LEU A 571 33.72 -2.65 -16.31
C LEU A 571 32.96 -3.29 -17.48
N ALA A 572 33.35 -3.05 -18.72
CA ALA A 572 32.73 -3.65 -19.91
C ALA A 572 32.83 -5.18 -19.91
N LYS A 573 33.95 -5.75 -19.44
CA LYS A 573 34.15 -7.21 -19.30
C LYS A 573 33.24 -7.85 -18.27
N ARG A 574 32.71 -7.09 -17.30
CA ARG A 574 31.70 -7.56 -16.31
C ARG A 574 30.30 -7.69 -16.90
N LYS A 575 30.07 -7.15 -18.11
CA LYS A 575 28.82 -7.25 -18.89
C LYS A 575 27.58 -6.77 -18.11
N PRO A 576 27.56 -5.56 -17.54
CA PRO A 576 26.38 -5.02 -16.89
C PRO A 576 25.26 -4.76 -17.90
N ALA A 577 24.00 -4.77 -17.46
CA ALA A 577 22.89 -4.31 -18.29
C ALA A 577 22.91 -2.77 -18.47
N PHE A 578 23.38 -2.06 -17.43
CA PHE A 578 23.53 -0.61 -17.44
C PHE A 578 24.92 -0.20 -16.96
N PHE A 579 25.54 0.72 -17.70
CA PHE A 579 26.73 1.44 -17.24
C PHE A 579 26.37 2.92 -17.09
N LEU A 580 26.63 3.48 -15.91
CA LEU A 580 26.32 4.85 -15.56
C LEU A 580 27.61 5.62 -15.24
N THR A 581 27.77 6.79 -15.85
CA THR A 581 28.86 7.71 -15.55
C THR A 581 28.38 9.15 -15.63
N ARG A 582 29.22 10.10 -15.22
CA ARG A 582 28.92 11.54 -15.33
C ARG A 582 29.59 12.14 -16.56
N ASP A 583 29.00 13.21 -17.10
CA ASP A 583 29.50 13.88 -18.28
C ASP A 583 30.93 14.42 -18.08
N SER A 584 31.17 15.06 -16.95
CA SER A 584 32.48 15.63 -16.61
C SER A 584 33.59 14.60 -16.29
N ALA A 585 33.28 13.31 -16.24
CA ALA A 585 34.29 12.24 -16.19
C ALA A 585 34.88 11.94 -17.58
N LEU A 586 34.25 12.43 -18.65
CA LEU A 586 34.58 12.21 -20.04
C LEU A 586 35.23 13.49 -20.58
N GLU A 587 36.54 13.62 -20.37
CA GLU A 587 37.30 14.86 -20.69
C GLU A 587 37.27 15.26 -22.17
N THR A 588 36.96 14.31 -23.08
CA THR A 588 36.98 14.57 -24.54
C THR A 588 35.88 13.81 -25.26
N ASP A 589 35.41 14.33 -26.41
CA ASP A 589 34.48 13.65 -27.30
C ASP A 589 35.00 12.30 -27.77
N SER A 590 36.33 12.18 -27.98
CA SER A 590 36.96 10.90 -28.30
C SER A 590 36.81 9.86 -27.18
N MET A 591 36.74 10.27 -25.93
CA MET A 591 36.49 9.35 -24.79
C MET A 591 35.08 8.80 -24.85
N ARG A 592 34.08 9.61 -25.20
CA ARG A 592 32.66 9.14 -25.37
C ARG A 592 32.56 8.11 -26.49
N GLU A 593 33.25 8.32 -27.61
CA GLU A 593 33.28 7.35 -28.69
C GLU A 593 34.00 6.06 -28.26
N ASN A 594 35.13 6.18 -27.57
CA ASN A 594 35.89 5.04 -27.06
C ASN A 594 35.03 4.16 -26.09
N ILE A 595 34.34 4.77 -25.15
CA ILE A 595 33.42 4.02 -24.24
C ILE A 595 32.41 3.22 -25.06
N THR A 596 31.77 3.87 -26.01
CA THR A 596 30.76 3.22 -26.86
C THR A 596 31.35 2.05 -27.62
N GLN A 597 32.56 2.20 -28.18
CA GLN A 597 33.24 1.13 -28.93
C GLN A 597 33.70 -0.01 -28.02
N ILE A 598 34.24 0.29 -26.83
CA ILE A 598 34.66 -0.73 -25.84
C ILE A 598 33.47 -1.55 -25.39
N PHE A 599 32.34 -0.91 -25.01
CA PHE A 599 31.15 -1.66 -24.62
C PHE A 599 30.58 -2.45 -25.79
N ARG A 600 30.55 -1.93 -27.02
CA ARG A 600 30.15 -2.71 -28.21
C ARG A 600 31.03 -3.95 -28.42
N GLN A 601 32.31 -3.87 -28.11
CA GLN A 601 33.22 -5.01 -28.24
C GLN A 601 33.04 -6.06 -27.15
N TYR A 602 32.91 -5.66 -25.88
CA TYR A 602 32.90 -6.58 -24.73
C TYR A 602 31.49 -6.90 -24.19
N SER A 603 30.54 -5.99 -24.34
CA SER A 603 29.18 -6.09 -23.82
C SER A 603 28.19 -5.29 -24.67
N PRO A 604 27.85 -5.77 -25.88
CA PRO A 604 27.02 -5.03 -26.83
C PRO A 604 25.59 -4.73 -26.33
N ASP A 605 25.09 -5.49 -25.35
CA ASP A 605 23.77 -5.31 -24.78
C ASP A 605 23.72 -4.28 -23.64
N THR A 606 24.89 -3.77 -23.20
CA THR A 606 24.95 -2.75 -22.14
C THR A 606 24.40 -1.42 -22.63
N ARG A 607 23.48 -0.87 -21.87
CA ARG A 607 22.99 0.51 -22.07
C ARG A 607 23.87 1.48 -21.29
N ILE A 608 24.54 2.39 -22.02
CA ILE A 608 25.36 3.42 -21.42
C ILE A 608 24.50 4.66 -21.15
N ARG A 609 24.57 5.16 -19.91
CA ARG A 609 23.91 6.39 -19.45
C ARG A 609 24.96 7.36 -18.95
N VAL A 610 24.87 8.61 -19.39
CA VAL A 610 25.70 9.73 -18.95
C VAL A 610 24.78 10.74 -18.28
N VAL A 611 25.07 11.11 -17.05
CA VAL A 611 24.37 12.11 -16.25
C VAL A 611 25.19 13.38 -16.08
#